data_856f917c5b9d62b9ba4291dea52a2126
#
_entry.id   856f917c5b9d62b9ba4291dea52a2126
#
_cell.length_a   1.000
_cell.length_b   1.000
_cell.length_c   1.000
_cell.angle_alpha   90.00
_cell.angle_beta   90.00
_cell.angle_gamma   90.00
#
_symmetry.space_group_name_H-M   'P 1'
#
loop_
_entity.id
_entity.type
_entity.pdbx_description
1 polymer ?
#
loop_
_entity_poly.entity_id
_entity_poly.type
_entity_poly.pdbx_seq_one_letter_code
_entity_poly.pdbx_strand_id
1 'polypeptide(L)'
;MTCRDMILSEEFQDFLTYYILPEGTLTEEVSGDAFCFVPVSGRLWSVYFNRQNLPPLSFSGYQYRYVTELYGLEDEFVWGTQGQRFDPQPLNASGITQLQGEPLSLTGRNVVIGFADTGIDYRNPVFRRQDGSSRILAIWDQTDQSGMPPEGFYYGSEYTREEINAALSLENPLEAVPVTDENGHGTRMASAAAGSAINGGLDFLGAAPDADIVVVKLKQAKQYLLDFYLIPEGVPAYESNDIVLAVKYLNSFVIPFVRPVCICLGIGRSFGDHRSNSALSRYLSEVGSDINRVVVVSGGNEGNAAHHYAGTVTERESEEVEVRVGEGTRGFLMEIWGNLPSYFSVMVRSPGGEEIPVISSRLEQEVEYSFVYGRSRIRIDYQLNDPATGGEVAVVRLEEPAAGVWTFRLVQESAGYGAFHMWLPIRQFVEGSVEFLRPNPDSTLTAPSYAEDVLGVSAYNSRNNSFYVNSGRGFALDGRIKPELAAPGVDISVTSGILRGSTVGAAASGTSLPAAITARGCAQILQWCVQDGNYPDINGTGLINFFVRGAARDASQSFPNRTFGFGRMDMVGVFDWIAGIGRG
;
A
#
# COMPACT_ATOMS: atom_id res chain seq x y z
N MET A 1 4.42 -32.99 -0.48
CA MET A 1 4.36 -31.69 -1.12
C MET A 1 5.28 -30.77 -0.34
N THR A 2 6.12 -29.96 -0.98
CA THR A 2 7.00 -29.01 -0.28
C THR A 2 6.25 -27.75 0.10
N CYS A 3 6.77 -26.94 1.01
CA CYS A 3 6.19 -25.62 1.33
C CYS A 3 6.09 -24.72 0.09
N ARG A 4 7.10 -24.76 -0.78
CA ARG A 4 7.07 -24.09 -2.09
C ARG A 4 5.84 -24.47 -2.91
N ASP A 5 5.57 -25.77 -3.03
CA ASP A 5 4.43 -26.26 -3.83
C ASP A 5 3.11 -25.76 -3.22
N MET A 6 2.98 -25.71 -1.90
CA MET A 6 1.78 -25.24 -1.20
C MET A 6 1.56 -23.73 -1.37
N ILE A 7 2.63 -22.94 -1.26
CA ILE A 7 2.60 -21.48 -1.48
C ILE A 7 2.11 -21.14 -2.90
N LEU A 8 2.57 -21.89 -3.90
CA LEU A 8 2.27 -21.62 -5.30
C LEU A 8 0.97 -22.27 -5.80
N SER A 9 0.39 -23.22 -5.06
CA SER A 9 -0.77 -24.00 -5.49
C SER A 9 -2.08 -23.31 -5.19
N GLU A 10 -3.01 -23.30 -6.18
CA GLU A 10 -4.41 -22.88 -6.03
C GLU A 10 -5.23 -23.79 -5.10
N GLU A 11 -4.72 -25.00 -4.78
CA GLU A 11 -5.38 -25.92 -3.86
C GLU A 11 -5.19 -25.53 -2.40
N PHE A 12 -4.33 -24.57 -2.10
CA PHE A 12 -4.02 -24.11 -0.74
C PHE A 12 -4.56 -22.70 -0.51
N GLN A 13 -5.24 -22.55 0.62
CA GLN A 13 -5.71 -21.27 1.14
C GLN A 13 -4.65 -20.65 2.04
N ASP A 14 -4.44 -19.36 1.84
CA ASP A 14 -3.43 -18.54 2.49
C ASP A 14 -4.04 -17.80 3.67
N PHE A 15 -3.29 -17.68 4.76
CA PHE A 15 -3.69 -16.95 5.96
C PHE A 15 -2.50 -16.20 6.54
N LEU A 16 -2.76 -15.05 7.15
CA LEU A 16 -1.83 -14.41 8.07
C LEU A 16 -2.37 -14.51 9.49
N THR A 17 -1.51 -14.90 10.43
CA THR A 17 -1.94 -15.06 11.80
C THR A 17 -0.86 -14.72 12.81
N TYR A 18 -1.29 -14.08 13.89
CA TYR A 18 -0.50 -13.84 15.08
C TYR A 18 -0.77 -14.93 16.11
N TYR A 19 0.26 -15.48 16.77
CA TYR A 19 0.13 -16.36 17.93
C TYR A 19 -0.49 -17.74 17.68
N ILE A 20 0.01 -18.48 16.69
CA ILE A 20 -0.41 -19.89 16.55
C ILE A 20 0.27 -20.80 17.62
N LEU A 21 1.45 -20.44 18.07
CA LEU A 21 2.29 -21.29 18.91
C LEU A 21 2.83 -20.54 20.13
N PRO A 22 3.12 -21.24 21.25
CA PRO A 22 3.74 -20.63 22.42
C PRO A 22 5.04 -19.90 22.05
N GLU A 23 5.26 -18.72 22.65
CA GLU A 23 6.49 -17.94 22.43
C GLU A 23 7.73 -18.82 22.58
N GLY A 24 8.62 -18.75 21.59
CA GLY A 24 9.93 -19.43 21.63
C GLY A 24 9.96 -20.85 21.10
N THR A 25 8.83 -21.40 20.57
CA THR A 25 8.80 -22.81 20.15
C THR A 25 9.19 -23.04 18.70
N LEU A 26 9.06 -22.07 17.80
CA LEU A 26 9.43 -22.25 16.39
C LEU A 26 10.09 -21.00 15.81
N THR A 27 11.32 -21.16 15.38
CA THR A 27 12.05 -20.20 14.52
C THR A 27 12.14 -20.69 13.08
N GLU A 28 11.65 -21.89 12.81
CA GLU A 28 11.79 -22.61 11.55
C GLU A 28 10.41 -23.00 10.99
N GLU A 29 10.38 -23.29 9.68
CA GLU A 29 9.22 -23.84 8.98
C GLU A 29 8.68 -25.09 9.66
N VAL A 30 7.35 -25.16 9.76
CA VAL A 30 6.64 -26.40 10.11
C VAL A 30 5.72 -26.77 8.97
N SER A 31 5.92 -27.92 8.38
CA SER A 31 5.12 -28.41 7.27
C SER A 31 4.65 -29.85 7.46
N GLY A 32 3.53 -30.17 6.86
CA GLY A 32 2.94 -31.50 6.76
C GLY A 32 2.31 -31.69 5.38
N ASP A 33 1.63 -32.81 5.13
CA ASP A 33 1.04 -33.07 3.80
C ASP A 33 -0.09 -32.11 3.43
N ALA A 34 -0.74 -31.48 4.42
CA ALA A 34 -1.91 -30.63 4.22
C ALA A 34 -1.70 -29.16 4.65
N PHE A 35 -0.52 -28.79 5.15
CA PHE A 35 -0.25 -27.44 5.63
C PHE A 35 1.23 -27.08 5.60
N CYS A 36 1.50 -25.77 5.53
CA CYS A 36 2.81 -25.18 5.73
C CYS A 36 2.69 -23.89 6.55
N PHE A 37 3.58 -23.69 7.52
CA PHE A 37 3.70 -22.50 8.35
C PHE A 37 5.07 -21.88 8.12
N VAL A 38 5.09 -20.65 7.63
CA VAL A 38 6.31 -19.88 7.35
C VAL A 38 6.41 -18.73 8.35
N PRO A 39 7.46 -18.68 9.17
CA PRO A 39 7.63 -17.58 10.12
C PRO A 39 7.95 -16.27 9.38
N VAL A 40 7.23 -15.21 9.71
CA VAL A 40 7.49 -13.85 9.23
C VAL A 40 8.26 -13.05 10.28
N SER A 41 7.71 -12.97 11.50
CA SER A 41 8.38 -12.41 12.68
C SER A 41 8.25 -13.37 13.88
N GLY A 42 8.72 -12.95 15.05
CA GLY A 42 8.55 -13.76 16.27
C GLY A 42 7.09 -14.06 16.64
N ARG A 43 6.14 -13.38 16.02
CA ARG A 43 4.70 -13.47 16.34
C ARG A 43 3.81 -13.66 15.12
N LEU A 44 4.25 -13.28 13.93
CA LEU A 44 3.47 -13.34 12.68
C LEU A 44 3.91 -14.54 11.84
N TRP A 45 2.93 -15.27 11.35
CA TRP A 45 3.10 -16.44 10.50
C TRP A 45 2.30 -16.29 9.21
N SER A 46 2.91 -16.65 8.09
CA SER A 46 2.24 -16.93 6.83
C SER A 46 1.91 -18.41 6.78
N VAL A 47 0.65 -18.74 6.57
CA VAL A 47 0.14 -20.09 6.75
C VAL A 47 -0.64 -20.52 5.52
N TYR A 48 -0.44 -21.77 5.12
CA TYR A 48 -1.04 -22.36 3.91
C TYR A 48 -1.71 -23.67 4.29
N PHE A 49 -3.02 -23.79 4.04
CA PHE A 49 -3.80 -25.00 4.31
C PHE A 49 -4.48 -25.52 3.05
N ASN A 50 -4.51 -26.84 2.88
CA ASN A 50 -5.25 -27.45 1.79
C ASN A 50 -6.75 -27.14 1.89
N ARG A 51 -7.30 -26.51 0.85
CA ARG A 51 -8.70 -26.02 0.78
C ARG A 51 -9.73 -27.13 0.91
N GLN A 52 -9.40 -28.35 0.50
CA GLN A 52 -10.32 -29.50 0.63
C GLN A 52 -10.65 -29.83 2.09
N ASN A 53 -9.79 -29.43 3.04
CA ASN A 53 -9.96 -29.64 4.45
C ASN A 53 -10.58 -28.44 5.19
N LEU A 54 -10.96 -27.41 4.46
CA LEU A 54 -11.47 -26.15 4.99
C LEU A 54 -12.90 -25.90 4.50
N PRO A 55 -13.74 -25.16 5.27
CA PRO A 55 -14.99 -24.65 4.75
C PRO A 55 -14.74 -23.68 3.59
N PRO A 56 -15.74 -23.46 2.71
CA PRO A 56 -15.63 -22.44 1.68
C PRO A 56 -15.26 -21.07 2.26
N LEU A 57 -14.44 -20.31 1.54
CA LEU A 57 -14.04 -18.98 1.98
C LEU A 57 -15.26 -18.06 2.09
N SER A 58 -15.47 -17.51 3.29
CA SER A 58 -16.54 -16.57 3.58
C SER A 58 -16.20 -15.72 4.80
N PHE A 59 -16.79 -14.54 4.91
CA PHE A 59 -16.64 -13.72 6.11
C PHE A 59 -17.51 -14.19 7.27
N SER A 60 -18.45 -15.10 7.05
CA SER A 60 -19.22 -15.77 8.11
C SER A 60 -18.51 -17.03 8.62
N GLY A 61 -17.79 -17.75 7.75
CA GLY A 61 -17.05 -18.97 8.09
C GLY A 61 -15.68 -18.71 8.73
N TYR A 62 -15.13 -17.51 8.55
CA TYR A 62 -13.84 -17.09 9.10
C TYR A 62 -13.98 -15.72 9.76
N GLN A 63 -13.26 -15.51 10.86
CA GLN A 63 -13.14 -14.15 11.38
C GLN A 63 -12.52 -13.24 10.32
N TYR A 64 -13.04 -12.02 10.18
CA TYR A 64 -12.62 -11.04 9.17
C TYR A 64 -11.09 -10.94 9.04
N ARG A 65 -10.38 -10.88 10.16
CA ARG A 65 -8.92 -10.76 10.24
C ARG A 65 -8.12 -11.94 9.68
N TYR A 66 -8.75 -13.09 9.44
CA TYR A 66 -8.09 -14.29 8.90
C TYR A 66 -8.34 -14.46 7.40
N VAL A 67 -9.28 -13.71 6.83
CA VAL A 67 -9.45 -13.70 5.38
C VAL A 67 -8.28 -12.92 4.77
N THR A 68 -7.53 -13.58 3.90
CA THR A 68 -6.36 -12.95 3.25
C THR A 68 -6.77 -11.69 2.51
N GLU A 69 -6.07 -10.61 2.82
CA GLU A 69 -6.31 -9.29 2.25
C GLU A 69 -5.64 -9.14 0.88
N LEU A 70 -6.31 -8.45 -0.04
CA LEU A 70 -5.75 -8.07 -1.33
C LEU A 70 -5.45 -6.58 -1.37
N TYR A 71 -4.29 -6.25 -1.91
CA TYR A 71 -3.80 -4.89 -2.14
C TYR A 71 -3.60 -4.67 -3.64
N GLY A 72 -4.02 -3.52 -4.14
CA GLY A 72 -3.77 -3.09 -5.51
C GLY A 72 -2.67 -2.04 -5.57
N LEU A 73 -2.28 -1.68 -6.78
CA LEU A 73 -1.39 -0.55 -7.00
C LEU A 73 -2.12 0.76 -6.67
N GLU A 74 -1.41 1.75 -6.20
CA GLU A 74 -1.96 3.10 -6.15
C GLU A 74 -1.84 3.71 -7.54
N ASP A 75 -2.96 3.72 -8.28
CA ASP A 75 -3.02 4.17 -9.68
C ASP A 75 -2.33 5.51 -9.90
N GLU A 76 -1.50 5.55 -10.93
CA GLU A 76 -0.84 6.75 -11.41
C GLU A 76 -1.47 7.19 -12.73
N PHE A 77 -1.74 8.48 -12.84
CA PHE A 77 -2.03 9.06 -14.13
C PHE A 77 -0.70 9.39 -14.82
N VAL A 78 -0.35 8.61 -15.85
CA VAL A 78 0.93 8.71 -16.56
C VAL A 78 0.72 9.37 -17.92
N TRP A 79 1.52 10.39 -18.25
CA TRP A 79 1.55 11.00 -19.57
C TRP A 79 2.97 11.40 -19.96
N GLY A 80 3.15 11.67 -21.21
CA GLY A 80 4.42 12.13 -21.77
C GLY A 80 4.87 11.30 -22.94
N THR A 81 5.79 11.87 -23.68
CA THR A 81 6.39 11.29 -24.89
C THR A 81 7.90 11.23 -24.73
N GLN A 82 8.56 10.47 -25.59
CA GLN A 82 10.02 10.45 -25.69
C GLN A 82 10.62 11.86 -25.72
N GLY A 83 11.60 12.15 -24.84
CA GLY A 83 12.31 13.43 -24.79
C GLY A 83 11.78 14.45 -23.77
N GLN A 84 10.88 14.05 -22.88
CA GLN A 84 10.47 14.93 -21.78
C GLN A 84 11.68 15.24 -20.90
N ARG A 85 11.95 16.54 -20.69
CA ARG A 85 13.01 16.98 -19.76
C ARG A 85 12.61 16.73 -18.33
N PHE A 86 13.56 16.36 -17.51
CA PHE A 86 13.40 16.29 -16.07
C PHE A 86 13.02 17.66 -15.49
N ASP A 87 11.96 17.68 -14.65
CA ASP A 87 11.56 18.87 -13.89
C ASP A 87 12.05 18.74 -12.46
N PRO A 88 13.06 19.51 -12.02
CA PRO A 88 13.57 19.47 -10.65
C PRO A 88 12.66 20.17 -9.64
N GLN A 89 11.60 20.84 -10.09
CA GLN A 89 10.76 21.68 -9.24
C GLN A 89 10.14 20.92 -8.06
N PRO A 90 9.59 19.69 -8.22
CA PRO A 90 9.06 18.93 -7.09
C PRO A 90 10.09 18.66 -5.99
N LEU A 91 11.33 18.42 -6.38
CA LEU A 91 12.44 18.14 -5.48
C LEU A 91 12.96 19.40 -4.78
N ASN A 92 12.99 20.51 -5.51
CA ASN A 92 13.32 21.80 -4.94
C ASN A 92 12.25 22.24 -3.93
N ALA A 93 10.97 22.01 -4.23
CA ALA A 93 9.85 22.34 -3.35
C ALA A 93 9.85 21.54 -2.04
N SER A 94 10.40 20.33 -2.04
CA SER A 94 10.55 19.50 -0.83
C SER A 94 11.88 19.72 -0.09
N GLY A 95 12.72 20.64 -0.55
CA GLY A 95 14.01 20.97 0.11
C GLY A 95 15.11 19.92 -0.06
N ILE A 96 14.88 18.89 -0.89
CA ILE A 96 15.77 17.73 -1.04
C ILE A 96 17.08 18.11 -1.74
N THR A 97 16.98 18.86 -2.85
CA THR A 97 18.15 19.22 -3.66
C THR A 97 19.12 20.12 -2.92
N GLN A 98 18.63 20.95 -2.01
CA GLN A 98 19.46 21.85 -1.20
C GLN A 98 20.40 21.10 -0.25
N LEU A 99 20.01 19.88 0.17
CA LEU A 99 20.81 19.07 1.11
C LEU A 99 21.86 18.19 0.41
N GLN A 100 21.80 18.06 -0.92
CA GLN A 100 22.77 17.26 -1.69
C GLN A 100 24.12 17.96 -1.85
N GLY A 101 24.14 19.29 -1.74
CA GLY A 101 25.36 20.09 -1.82
C GLY A 101 26.08 20.25 -0.48
N GLU A 102 27.29 20.84 -0.55
CA GLU A 102 28.02 21.21 0.65
C GLU A 102 27.23 22.22 1.51
N PRO A 103 27.30 22.17 2.86
CA PRO A 103 28.25 21.32 3.63
C PRO A 103 27.70 19.94 4.00
N LEU A 104 26.42 19.63 3.75
CA LEU A 104 25.80 18.40 4.23
C LEU A 104 26.03 17.20 3.32
N SER A 105 26.01 17.39 1.98
CA SER A 105 26.27 16.36 0.97
C SER A 105 25.45 15.07 1.16
N LEU A 106 24.13 15.21 1.46
CA LEU A 106 23.25 14.10 1.77
C LEU A 106 22.68 13.51 0.48
N THR A 107 23.31 12.46 -0.02
CA THR A 107 23.01 11.78 -1.28
C THR A 107 22.37 10.38 -1.10
N GLY A 108 22.13 9.97 0.14
CA GLY A 108 21.63 8.63 0.49
C GLY A 108 22.74 7.56 0.56
N ARG A 109 23.99 7.96 0.66
CA ARG A 109 25.16 7.06 0.70
C ARG A 109 25.03 6.01 1.81
N ASN A 110 25.27 4.74 1.45
CA ASN A 110 25.15 3.56 2.33
C ASN A 110 23.74 3.36 2.95
N VAL A 111 22.71 3.93 2.37
CA VAL A 111 21.32 3.68 2.73
C VAL A 111 20.70 2.78 1.67
N VAL A 112 19.89 1.82 2.06
CA VAL A 112 19.09 1.00 1.15
C VAL A 112 17.68 1.56 1.07
N ILE A 113 17.17 1.72 -0.16
CA ILE A 113 15.75 1.95 -0.40
C ILE A 113 15.16 0.67 -0.99
N GLY A 114 14.23 0.05 -0.28
CA GLY A 114 13.57 -1.19 -0.65
C GLY A 114 12.18 -0.95 -1.21
N PHE A 115 11.82 -1.66 -2.29
CA PHE A 115 10.50 -1.60 -2.93
C PHE A 115 9.88 -2.99 -3.00
N ALA A 116 8.60 -3.12 -2.65
CA ALA A 116 7.78 -4.28 -2.99
C ALA A 116 6.67 -3.80 -3.93
N ASP A 117 6.77 -4.16 -5.21
CA ASP A 117 5.98 -3.57 -6.30
C ASP A 117 5.90 -4.50 -7.53
N THR A 118 5.60 -3.97 -8.71
CA THR A 118 5.51 -4.71 -9.98
C THR A 118 6.85 -5.20 -10.54
N GLY A 119 7.96 -4.85 -9.91
CA GLY A 119 9.32 -5.15 -10.34
C GLY A 119 10.13 -3.90 -10.67
N ILE A 120 11.17 -4.06 -11.48
CA ILE A 120 12.05 -2.98 -11.94
C ILE A 120 12.68 -3.34 -13.29
N ASP A 121 12.75 -2.37 -14.21
CA ASP A 121 13.62 -2.51 -15.36
C ASP A 121 15.07 -2.17 -14.97
N TYR A 122 15.78 -3.17 -14.46
CA TYR A 122 17.16 -3.03 -13.96
C TYR A 122 18.17 -2.59 -15.03
N ARG A 123 17.80 -2.72 -16.30
CA ARG A 123 18.64 -2.30 -17.45
C ARG A 123 18.69 -0.78 -17.59
N ASN A 124 17.75 -0.07 -16.93
CA ASN A 124 17.65 1.37 -17.03
C ASN A 124 18.90 2.06 -16.44
N PRO A 125 19.60 2.92 -17.21
CA PRO A 125 20.82 3.58 -16.76
C PRO A 125 20.66 4.43 -15.49
N VAL A 126 19.44 4.89 -15.16
CA VAL A 126 19.18 5.68 -13.93
C VAL A 126 19.48 4.89 -12.65
N PHE A 127 19.57 3.56 -12.73
CA PHE A 127 19.88 2.69 -11.60
C PHE A 127 21.35 2.24 -11.58
N ARG A 128 22.21 2.90 -12.33
CA ARG A 128 23.65 2.58 -12.39
C ARG A 128 24.50 3.64 -11.72
N ARG A 129 25.67 3.22 -11.27
CA ARG A 129 26.75 4.10 -10.82
C ARG A 129 27.46 4.72 -12.02
N GLN A 130 28.35 5.69 -11.76
CA GLN A 130 29.15 6.32 -12.82
C GLN A 130 30.09 5.34 -13.52
N ASP A 131 30.53 4.29 -12.84
CA ASP A 131 31.37 3.23 -13.40
C ASP A 131 30.56 2.20 -14.23
N GLY A 132 29.26 2.39 -14.36
CA GLY A 132 28.34 1.51 -15.09
C GLY A 132 27.79 0.35 -14.26
N SER A 133 28.28 0.12 -13.04
CA SER A 133 27.78 -0.93 -12.16
C SER A 133 26.38 -0.62 -11.62
N SER A 134 25.60 -1.66 -11.32
CA SER A 134 24.26 -1.52 -10.76
C SER A 134 24.28 -1.00 -9.33
N ARG A 135 23.33 -0.11 -8.99
CA ARG A 135 23.01 0.25 -7.60
C ARG A 135 22.00 -0.69 -6.96
N ILE A 136 21.42 -1.60 -7.76
CA ILE A 136 20.51 -2.63 -7.24
C ILE A 136 21.38 -3.70 -6.57
N LEU A 137 21.14 -3.91 -5.26
CA LEU A 137 21.81 -4.93 -4.45
C LEU A 137 21.28 -6.32 -4.77
N ALA A 138 19.96 -6.41 -4.87
CA ALA A 138 19.27 -7.65 -5.16
C ALA A 138 17.86 -7.39 -5.68
N ILE A 139 17.33 -8.35 -6.44
CA ILE A 139 15.94 -8.43 -6.87
C ILE A 139 15.42 -9.81 -6.46
N TRP A 140 14.34 -9.86 -5.69
CA TRP A 140 13.57 -11.07 -5.49
C TRP A 140 12.34 -11.04 -6.40
N ASP A 141 12.36 -11.86 -7.44
CA ASP A 141 11.19 -12.04 -8.32
C ASP A 141 10.33 -13.20 -7.80
N GLN A 142 9.20 -12.87 -7.17
CA GLN A 142 8.26 -13.87 -6.66
C GLN A 142 7.51 -14.58 -7.79
N THR A 143 7.52 -14.05 -9.01
CA THR A 143 6.84 -14.64 -10.18
C THR A 143 7.69 -15.68 -10.89
N ASP A 144 9.01 -15.55 -10.84
CA ASP A 144 9.95 -16.47 -11.47
C ASP A 144 10.34 -17.60 -10.51
N GLN A 145 10.22 -18.84 -11.01
CA GLN A 145 10.54 -20.05 -10.25
C GLN A 145 11.74 -20.80 -10.81
N SER A 146 12.48 -20.20 -11.75
CA SER A 146 13.59 -20.85 -12.48
C SER A 146 14.91 -20.85 -11.70
N GLY A 147 15.11 -19.85 -10.82
CA GLY A 147 16.29 -19.69 -9.98
C GLY A 147 16.11 -20.22 -8.55
N MET A 148 17.02 -19.79 -7.68
CA MET A 148 16.96 -20.11 -6.25
C MET A 148 16.23 -18.99 -5.49
N PRO A 149 15.35 -19.33 -4.53
CA PRO A 149 14.76 -18.33 -3.65
C PRO A 149 15.83 -17.71 -2.73
N PRO A 150 15.57 -16.51 -2.17
CA PRO A 150 16.44 -15.95 -1.14
C PRO A 150 16.60 -16.89 0.07
N GLU A 151 17.71 -16.78 0.79
CA GLU A 151 17.94 -17.57 2.00
C GLU A 151 16.82 -17.36 3.04
N GLY A 152 16.21 -18.45 3.51
CA GLY A 152 15.09 -18.43 4.45
C GLY A 152 13.72 -18.15 3.82
N PHE A 153 13.64 -18.17 2.48
CA PHE A 153 12.40 -18.11 1.71
C PHE A 153 12.24 -19.37 0.83
N TYR A 154 11.02 -19.63 0.35
CA TYR A 154 10.69 -20.94 -0.24
C TYR A 154 10.31 -20.87 -1.72
N TYR A 155 10.12 -19.70 -2.30
CA TYR A 155 9.68 -19.49 -3.68
C TYR A 155 10.29 -18.23 -4.29
N GLY A 156 10.09 -18.06 -5.58
CA GLY A 156 10.69 -16.97 -6.34
C GLY A 156 12.14 -17.23 -6.71
N SER A 157 12.75 -16.28 -7.37
CA SER A 157 14.17 -16.30 -7.75
C SER A 157 14.84 -15.01 -7.25
N GLU A 158 15.98 -15.15 -6.58
CA GLU A 158 16.82 -14.00 -6.20
C GLU A 158 17.90 -13.78 -7.25
N TYR A 159 18.12 -12.51 -7.57
CA TYR A 159 19.20 -12.05 -8.46
C TYR A 159 20.04 -11.02 -7.72
N THR A 160 21.30 -11.36 -7.48
CA THR A 160 22.28 -10.52 -6.78
C THR A 160 22.84 -9.41 -7.67
N ARG A 161 23.47 -8.40 -7.06
CA ARG A 161 24.18 -7.34 -7.80
C ARG A 161 25.22 -7.90 -8.77
N GLU A 162 25.92 -8.95 -8.39
CA GLU A 162 26.95 -9.62 -9.19
C GLU A 162 26.33 -10.22 -10.45
N GLU A 163 25.21 -10.91 -10.33
CA GLU A 163 24.47 -11.49 -11.45
C GLU A 163 23.87 -10.41 -12.35
N ILE A 164 23.30 -9.35 -11.76
CA ILE A 164 22.79 -8.19 -12.50
C ILE A 164 23.90 -7.53 -13.29
N ASN A 165 25.10 -7.30 -12.71
CA ASN A 165 26.23 -6.72 -13.41
C ASN A 165 26.74 -7.62 -14.53
N ALA A 166 26.78 -8.93 -14.30
CA ALA A 166 27.14 -9.90 -15.34
C ALA A 166 26.14 -9.86 -16.51
N ALA A 167 24.84 -9.85 -16.21
CA ALA A 167 23.77 -9.73 -17.19
C ALA A 167 23.88 -8.44 -18.01
N LEU A 168 24.12 -7.29 -17.35
CA LEU A 168 24.28 -5.99 -18.02
C LEU A 168 25.47 -5.93 -19.00
N SER A 169 26.39 -6.87 -18.92
CA SER A 169 27.52 -7.00 -19.86
C SER A 169 27.19 -7.83 -21.11
N LEU A 170 26.03 -8.49 -21.13
CA LEU A 170 25.57 -9.30 -22.26
C LEU A 170 24.87 -8.45 -23.33
N GLU A 171 24.80 -8.94 -24.56
CA GLU A 171 24.01 -8.32 -25.62
C GLU A 171 22.51 -8.33 -25.30
N ASN A 172 22.03 -9.42 -24.68
CA ASN A 172 20.67 -9.54 -24.17
C ASN A 172 20.69 -9.86 -22.66
N PRO A 173 20.61 -8.85 -21.78
CA PRO A 173 20.65 -9.05 -20.34
C PRO A 173 19.55 -9.97 -19.78
N LEU A 174 18.37 -10.00 -20.43
CA LEU A 174 17.23 -10.80 -19.97
C LEU A 174 17.43 -12.32 -20.13
N GLU A 175 18.44 -12.76 -20.86
CA GLU A 175 18.78 -14.19 -20.93
C GLU A 175 19.38 -14.72 -19.62
N ALA A 176 20.05 -13.85 -18.86
CA ALA A 176 20.67 -14.21 -17.58
C ALA A 176 19.83 -13.80 -16.37
N VAL A 177 19.20 -12.62 -16.44
CA VAL A 177 18.31 -12.09 -15.40
C VAL A 177 16.99 -11.71 -16.06
N PRO A 178 15.98 -12.61 -16.08
CA PRO A 178 14.74 -12.43 -16.84
C PRO A 178 13.72 -11.48 -16.18
N VAL A 179 14.18 -10.68 -15.25
CA VAL A 179 13.31 -9.73 -14.51
C VAL A 179 12.88 -8.58 -15.41
N THR A 180 11.60 -8.34 -15.46
CA THR A 180 10.96 -7.24 -16.18
C THR A 180 9.93 -6.54 -15.31
N ASP A 181 9.53 -5.35 -15.71
CA ASP A 181 8.42 -4.60 -15.13
C ASP A 181 7.48 -4.18 -16.26
N GLU A 182 6.53 -5.06 -16.58
CA GLU A 182 5.59 -4.84 -17.69
C GLU A 182 4.61 -3.69 -17.38
N ASN A 183 4.25 -3.50 -16.11
CA ASN A 183 3.38 -2.41 -15.67
C ASN A 183 4.13 -1.07 -15.63
N GLY A 184 5.39 -1.12 -15.24
CA GLY A 184 6.26 0.05 -15.09
C GLY A 184 6.07 0.84 -13.80
N HIS A 185 5.14 0.46 -12.90
CA HIS A 185 4.87 1.19 -11.67
C HIS A 185 6.09 1.14 -10.72
N GLY A 186 6.65 -0.04 -10.45
CA GLY A 186 7.83 -0.18 -9.60
C GLY A 186 9.06 0.54 -10.16
N THR A 187 9.26 0.51 -11.49
CA THR A 187 10.32 1.27 -12.17
C THR A 187 10.14 2.78 -11.99
N ARG A 188 8.90 3.30 -12.11
CA ARG A 188 8.60 4.71 -11.88
C ARG A 188 8.88 5.11 -10.43
N MET A 189 8.41 4.33 -9.47
CA MET A 189 8.66 4.57 -8.04
C MET A 189 10.15 4.56 -7.72
N ALA A 190 10.88 3.54 -8.15
CA ALA A 190 12.32 3.44 -7.91
C ALA A 190 13.07 4.62 -8.56
N SER A 191 12.65 5.06 -9.76
CA SER A 191 13.26 6.20 -10.43
C SER A 191 13.01 7.51 -9.70
N ALA A 192 11.79 7.75 -9.21
CA ALA A 192 11.43 8.93 -8.42
C ALA A 192 12.21 9.01 -7.11
N ALA A 193 12.38 7.88 -6.42
CA ALA A 193 13.13 7.80 -5.16
C ALA A 193 14.64 7.85 -5.36
N ALA A 194 15.20 7.02 -6.23
CA ALA A 194 16.61 6.68 -6.29
C ALA A 194 17.25 6.82 -7.67
N GLY A 195 16.58 7.35 -8.68
CA GLY A 195 17.18 7.54 -10.00
C GLY A 195 18.41 8.44 -9.94
N SER A 196 19.44 8.21 -10.76
CA SER A 196 20.63 9.05 -10.86
C SER A 196 20.77 9.69 -12.24
N ALA A 197 21.58 10.78 -12.32
CA ALA A 197 21.85 11.46 -13.57
C ALA A 197 22.49 10.53 -14.60
N ILE A 198 22.05 10.64 -15.87
CA ILE A 198 22.61 9.88 -16.98
C ILE A 198 23.50 10.81 -17.79
N ASN A 199 24.75 10.40 -18.03
CA ASN A 199 25.62 11.07 -18.99
C ASN A 199 25.05 10.86 -20.41
N GLY A 200 24.43 11.88 -21.00
CA GLY A 200 23.98 11.80 -22.39
C GLY A 200 22.64 12.44 -22.73
N GLY A 201 22.14 13.42 -21.99
CA GLY A 201 21.08 14.30 -22.47
C GLY A 201 19.74 14.28 -21.75
N LEU A 202 19.51 13.41 -20.81
CA LEU A 202 18.49 13.59 -19.80
C LEU A 202 19.20 14.06 -18.52
N ASP A 203 19.00 15.34 -18.17
CA ASP A 203 19.41 15.86 -16.87
C ASP A 203 18.47 15.31 -15.77
N PHE A 204 18.38 13.96 -15.71
CA PHE A 204 17.64 13.28 -14.66
C PHE A 204 18.56 13.21 -13.45
N LEU A 205 18.40 14.12 -12.53
CA LEU A 205 19.02 14.02 -11.23
C LEU A 205 17.99 13.43 -10.27
N GLY A 206 18.08 12.13 -10.06
CA GLY A 206 17.37 11.47 -8.99
C GLY A 206 17.78 12.02 -7.65
N ALA A 207 17.09 11.61 -6.61
CA ALA A 207 17.08 12.24 -5.33
C ALA A 207 18.04 11.67 -4.33
N ALA A 208 18.27 10.38 -4.36
CA ALA A 208 19.28 9.69 -3.58
C ALA A 208 20.22 8.96 -4.54
N PRO A 209 21.09 9.71 -5.26
CA PRO A 209 21.90 9.15 -6.35
C PRO A 209 22.90 8.10 -5.87
N ASP A 210 23.21 8.07 -4.58
CA ASP A 210 24.17 7.13 -3.98
C ASP A 210 23.50 6.06 -3.10
N ALA A 211 22.16 6.05 -2.98
CA ALA A 211 21.45 4.99 -2.28
C ALA A 211 21.51 3.68 -3.07
N ASP A 212 21.67 2.59 -2.34
CA ASP A 212 21.47 1.25 -2.89
C ASP A 212 19.98 0.91 -2.98
N ILE A 213 19.61 0.02 -3.90
CA ILE A 213 18.22 -0.35 -4.18
C ILE A 213 18.04 -1.85 -3.96
N VAL A 214 16.93 -2.26 -3.36
CA VAL A 214 16.48 -3.65 -3.30
C VAL A 214 15.03 -3.70 -3.76
N VAL A 215 14.69 -4.67 -4.60
CA VAL A 215 13.34 -4.77 -5.15
C VAL A 215 12.78 -6.17 -4.95
N VAL A 216 11.52 -6.23 -4.56
CA VAL A 216 10.71 -7.44 -4.64
C VAL A 216 9.66 -7.22 -5.72
N LYS A 217 9.69 -8.05 -6.76
CA LYS A 217 8.61 -8.15 -7.74
C LYS A 217 7.55 -9.07 -7.16
N LEU A 218 6.41 -8.49 -6.78
CA LEU A 218 5.29 -9.22 -6.18
C LEU A 218 4.61 -10.13 -7.21
N LYS A 219 4.23 -11.33 -6.78
CA LYS A 219 3.40 -12.20 -7.61
C LYS A 219 1.92 -11.82 -7.52
N GLN A 220 1.17 -12.06 -8.59
CA GLN A 220 -0.28 -11.94 -8.61
C GLN A 220 -0.92 -12.83 -7.54
N ALA A 221 -1.98 -12.36 -6.92
CA ALA A 221 -2.78 -13.14 -5.99
C ALA A 221 -3.36 -14.39 -6.66
N LYS A 222 -3.59 -15.44 -5.86
CA LYS A 222 -4.20 -16.68 -6.32
C LYS A 222 -5.61 -16.44 -6.86
N GLN A 223 -5.99 -17.21 -7.88
CA GLN A 223 -7.26 -17.02 -8.59
C GLN A 223 -8.48 -17.12 -7.68
N TYR A 224 -8.46 -18.02 -6.70
CA TYR A 224 -9.58 -18.14 -5.76
C TYR A 224 -9.86 -16.90 -4.93
N LEU A 225 -8.82 -16.09 -4.63
CA LEU A 225 -8.96 -14.79 -3.96
C LEU A 225 -9.46 -13.72 -4.92
N LEU A 226 -8.93 -13.70 -6.15
CA LEU A 226 -9.42 -12.79 -7.20
C LEU A 226 -10.92 -12.99 -7.44
N ASP A 227 -11.36 -14.25 -7.54
CA ASP A 227 -12.78 -14.61 -7.67
C ASP A 227 -13.59 -14.23 -6.43
N PHE A 228 -13.04 -14.47 -5.24
CA PHE A 228 -13.69 -14.12 -3.98
C PHE A 228 -13.91 -12.62 -3.83
N TYR A 229 -12.91 -11.80 -4.17
CA TYR A 229 -13.00 -10.34 -4.12
C TYR A 229 -13.59 -9.70 -5.36
N LEU A 230 -13.99 -10.49 -6.37
CA LEU A 230 -14.54 -10.02 -7.65
C LEU A 230 -13.56 -9.08 -8.40
N ILE A 231 -12.28 -9.36 -8.31
CA ILE A 231 -11.26 -8.56 -8.99
C ILE A 231 -11.36 -8.77 -10.51
N PRO A 232 -11.37 -7.69 -11.32
CA PRO A 232 -11.40 -7.82 -12.77
C PRO A 232 -10.15 -8.52 -13.32
N GLU A 233 -10.31 -9.27 -14.41
CA GLU A 233 -9.22 -9.99 -15.07
C GLU A 233 -8.11 -9.02 -15.51
N GLY A 234 -6.87 -9.39 -15.24
CA GLY A 234 -5.68 -8.61 -15.62
C GLY A 234 -5.37 -7.42 -14.70
N VAL A 235 -6.17 -7.18 -13.68
CA VAL A 235 -5.87 -6.14 -12.68
C VAL A 235 -4.83 -6.65 -11.68
N PRO A 236 -3.73 -5.92 -11.46
CA PRO A 236 -2.74 -6.28 -10.46
C PRO A 236 -3.35 -6.28 -9.04
N ALA A 237 -3.26 -7.41 -8.37
CA ALA A 237 -3.71 -7.58 -7.00
C ALA A 237 -2.74 -8.52 -6.26
N TYR A 238 -2.33 -8.13 -5.08
CA TYR A 238 -1.28 -8.80 -4.31
C TYR A 238 -1.80 -9.23 -2.94
N GLU A 239 -1.42 -10.44 -2.54
CA GLU A 239 -1.82 -11.00 -1.25
C GLU A 239 -1.01 -10.41 -0.10
N SER A 240 -1.66 -10.17 1.03
CA SER A 240 -0.96 -9.76 2.25
C SER A 240 0.16 -10.71 2.68
N ASN A 241 0.04 -12.01 2.39
CA ASN A 241 1.07 -13.02 2.65
C ASN A 241 2.37 -12.74 1.89
N ASP A 242 2.27 -12.45 0.60
CA ASP A 242 3.43 -12.16 -0.25
C ASP A 242 4.06 -10.81 0.09
N ILE A 243 3.24 -9.83 0.48
CA ILE A 243 3.70 -8.50 0.88
C ILE A 243 4.48 -8.57 2.21
N VAL A 244 3.99 -9.30 3.23
CA VAL A 244 4.74 -9.42 4.50
C VAL A 244 6.05 -10.16 4.32
N LEU A 245 6.10 -11.17 3.43
CA LEU A 245 7.34 -11.87 3.08
C LEU A 245 8.30 -10.94 2.31
N ALA A 246 7.77 -10.10 1.41
CA ALA A 246 8.56 -9.08 0.72
C ALA A 246 9.16 -8.07 1.71
N VAL A 247 8.37 -7.57 2.67
CA VAL A 247 8.85 -6.67 3.71
C VAL A 247 9.91 -7.35 4.60
N LYS A 248 9.71 -8.62 4.97
CA LYS A 248 10.72 -9.42 5.69
C LYS A 248 12.04 -9.50 4.92
N TYR A 249 11.97 -9.75 3.61
CA TYR A 249 13.15 -9.79 2.75
C TYR A 249 13.84 -8.42 2.69
N LEU A 250 13.12 -7.33 2.43
CA LEU A 250 13.68 -5.98 2.42
C LEU A 250 14.32 -5.62 3.78
N ASN A 251 13.68 -6.00 4.87
CA ASN A 251 14.17 -5.77 6.23
C ASN A 251 15.48 -6.54 6.53
N SER A 252 15.75 -7.66 5.86
CA SER A 252 16.98 -8.44 6.04
C SER A 252 18.25 -7.69 5.59
N PHE A 253 18.11 -6.65 4.78
CA PHE A 253 19.24 -5.82 4.33
C PHE A 253 19.73 -4.80 5.38
N VAL A 254 19.04 -4.66 6.49
CA VAL A 254 19.53 -3.81 7.60
C VAL A 254 20.79 -4.42 8.20
N ILE A 255 21.82 -3.57 8.37
CA ILE A 255 22.96 -3.85 9.24
C ILE A 255 22.91 -2.78 10.33
N PRO A 256 22.53 -3.12 11.57
CA PRO A 256 22.37 -2.14 12.63
C PRO A 256 23.60 -1.24 12.78
N PHE A 257 23.41 0.07 12.92
CA PHE A 257 24.43 1.11 13.01
C PHE A 257 25.37 1.26 11.81
N VAL A 258 25.15 0.47 10.73
CA VAL A 258 26.01 0.47 9.54
C VAL A 258 25.23 0.73 8.26
N ARG A 259 24.13 0.03 8.04
CA ARG A 259 23.34 0.14 6.81
C ARG A 259 21.85 0.21 7.14
N PRO A 260 21.27 1.40 7.23
CA PRO A 260 19.84 1.57 7.46
C PRO A 260 19.04 1.28 6.19
N VAL A 261 17.75 0.97 6.37
CA VAL A 261 16.81 0.64 5.28
C VAL A 261 15.57 1.52 5.35
N CYS A 262 15.18 2.07 4.21
CA CYS A 262 13.88 2.71 3.98
C CYS A 262 13.04 1.79 3.09
N ILE A 263 11.92 1.27 3.60
CA ILE A 263 10.97 0.46 2.83
C ILE A 263 9.89 1.37 2.29
N CYS A 264 9.65 1.34 0.98
CA CYS A 264 8.68 2.17 0.29
C CYS A 264 7.62 1.29 -0.39
N LEU A 265 6.34 1.50 -0.04
CA LEU A 265 5.21 0.75 -0.58
C LEU A 265 4.24 1.68 -1.31
N GLY A 266 3.99 1.39 -2.59
CA GLY A 266 3.04 2.09 -3.47
C GLY A 266 1.76 1.31 -3.70
N ILE A 267 1.30 0.56 -2.70
CA ILE A 267 0.14 -0.33 -2.76
C ILE A 267 -0.88 0.04 -1.70
N GLY A 268 -2.17 -0.23 -1.97
CA GLY A 268 -3.22 0.09 -1.02
C GLY A 268 -4.50 -0.71 -1.18
N ARG A 269 -5.36 -0.64 -0.15
CA ARG A 269 -6.74 -1.15 -0.15
C ARG A 269 -7.65 -0.23 0.65
N SER A 270 -8.91 -0.10 0.21
CA SER A 270 -9.91 0.71 0.92
C SER A 270 -10.57 -0.02 2.08
N PHE A 271 -10.48 -1.35 2.12
CA PHE A 271 -11.14 -2.18 3.12
C PHE A 271 -10.37 -2.24 4.44
N GLY A 272 -11.08 -2.54 5.52
CA GLY A 272 -10.56 -2.65 6.87
C GLY A 272 -11.15 -1.62 7.83
N ASP A 273 -10.70 -1.69 9.07
CA ASP A 273 -11.20 -0.85 10.17
C ASP A 273 -10.67 0.59 10.19
N HIS A 274 -9.75 0.94 9.30
CA HIS A 274 -9.06 2.23 9.26
C HIS A 274 -8.39 2.65 10.59
N ARG A 275 -7.94 1.65 11.41
CA ARG A 275 -7.32 1.82 12.73
C ARG A 275 -6.00 1.06 12.91
N SER A 276 -5.41 0.50 11.85
CA SER A 276 -4.13 -0.24 11.90
C SER A 276 -4.19 -1.65 12.50
N ASN A 277 -5.35 -2.31 12.49
CA ASN A 277 -5.47 -3.64 13.10
C ASN A 277 -5.20 -4.81 12.14
N SER A 278 -5.00 -4.57 10.84
CA SER A 278 -4.65 -5.63 9.89
C SER A 278 -3.29 -6.26 10.23
N ALA A 279 -3.09 -7.50 9.82
CA ALA A 279 -1.84 -8.22 10.06
C ALA A 279 -0.64 -7.51 9.39
N LEU A 280 -0.82 -7.02 8.16
CA LEU A 280 0.20 -6.24 7.46
C LEU A 280 0.51 -4.93 8.19
N SER A 281 -0.52 -4.16 8.58
CA SER A 281 -0.31 -2.88 9.29
C SER A 281 0.47 -3.06 10.58
N ARG A 282 0.14 -4.08 11.37
CA ARG A 282 0.88 -4.40 12.61
C ARG A 282 2.33 -4.78 12.35
N TYR A 283 2.56 -5.60 11.31
CA TYR A 283 3.92 -5.99 10.95
C TYR A 283 4.77 -4.80 10.46
N LEU A 284 4.19 -3.92 9.67
CA LEU A 284 4.87 -2.68 9.26
C LEU A 284 5.19 -1.78 10.46
N SER A 285 4.30 -1.72 11.46
CA SER A 285 4.55 -1.00 12.71
C SER A 285 5.69 -1.63 13.51
N GLU A 286 5.75 -2.99 13.60
CA GLU A 286 6.90 -3.69 14.21
C GLU A 286 8.20 -3.30 13.51
N VAL A 287 8.24 -3.35 12.18
CA VAL A 287 9.43 -2.98 11.39
C VAL A 287 9.80 -1.51 11.58
N GLY A 288 8.82 -0.59 11.54
CA GLY A 288 9.05 0.84 11.70
C GLY A 288 9.52 1.24 13.11
N SER A 289 9.15 0.48 14.13
CA SER A 289 9.57 0.72 15.52
C SER A 289 11.01 0.31 15.81
N ASP A 290 11.58 -0.57 14.99
CA ASP A 290 12.95 -1.04 15.13
C ASP A 290 13.98 0.02 14.69
N ILE A 291 15.20 -0.05 15.22
CA ILE A 291 16.28 0.88 14.89
C ILE A 291 16.75 0.75 13.43
N ASN A 292 17.15 1.87 12.85
CA ASN A 292 17.71 1.99 11.50
C ASN A 292 16.78 1.53 10.38
N ARG A 293 15.47 1.58 10.63
CA ARG A 293 14.41 1.29 9.67
C ARG A 293 13.41 2.42 9.60
N VAL A 294 12.81 2.57 8.44
CA VAL A 294 11.62 3.40 8.24
C VAL A 294 10.76 2.78 7.15
N VAL A 295 9.46 2.83 7.34
CA VAL A 295 8.48 2.41 6.33
C VAL A 295 7.73 3.64 5.86
N VAL A 296 7.66 3.83 4.54
CA VAL A 296 6.92 4.90 3.87
C VAL A 296 5.84 4.29 3.00
N VAL A 297 4.63 4.77 3.12
CA VAL A 297 3.47 4.21 2.41
C VAL A 297 2.65 5.32 1.75
N SER A 298 2.14 5.04 0.56
CA SER A 298 1.22 5.92 -0.17
C SER A 298 -0.11 6.11 0.58
N GLY A 299 -0.66 7.32 0.52
CA GLY A 299 -1.92 7.68 1.17
C GLY A 299 -3.18 7.22 0.43
N GLY A 300 -3.04 6.63 -0.76
CA GLY A 300 -4.17 6.19 -1.58
C GLY A 300 -4.70 7.24 -2.55
N ASN A 301 -5.36 6.80 -3.61
CA ASN A 301 -5.93 7.66 -4.66
C ASN A 301 -7.46 7.70 -4.66
N GLU A 302 -8.09 7.44 -3.51
CA GLU A 302 -9.53 7.28 -3.36
C GLU A 302 -10.26 8.58 -2.90
N GLY A 303 -9.54 9.70 -2.69
CA GLY A 303 -10.11 10.94 -2.17
C GLY A 303 -11.22 11.56 -3.03
N ASN A 304 -11.27 11.25 -4.32
CA ASN A 304 -12.30 11.71 -5.27
C ASN A 304 -13.00 10.54 -6.00
N ALA A 305 -12.87 9.32 -5.48
CA ALA A 305 -13.48 8.13 -6.09
C ALA A 305 -14.97 8.00 -5.78
N ALA A 306 -15.48 8.73 -4.80
CA ALA A 306 -16.83 8.56 -4.25
C ALA A 306 -17.03 7.14 -3.63
N HIS A 307 -15.97 6.55 -3.08
CA HIS A 307 -15.95 5.19 -2.55
C HIS A 307 -16.08 5.11 -1.02
N HIS A 308 -16.34 6.22 -0.37
CA HIS A 308 -16.59 6.25 1.07
C HIS A 308 -17.87 7.02 1.41
N TYR A 309 -18.63 6.48 2.34
CA TYR A 309 -19.78 7.10 2.98
C TYR A 309 -19.64 7.05 4.49
N ALA A 310 -19.98 8.13 5.16
CA ALA A 310 -20.06 8.18 6.63
C ALA A 310 -21.45 8.65 7.04
N GLY A 311 -22.12 7.89 7.88
CA GLY A 311 -23.47 8.16 8.35
C GLY A 311 -23.63 8.03 9.85
N THR A 312 -24.79 8.47 10.32
CA THR A 312 -25.15 8.40 11.74
C THR A 312 -26.65 8.17 11.88
N VAL A 313 -27.04 7.23 12.72
CA VAL A 313 -28.43 6.87 12.94
C VAL A 313 -28.72 6.96 14.43
N THR A 314 -29.86 7.53 14.81
CA THR A 314 -30.37 7.49 16.18
C THR A 314 -31.15 6.20 16.42
N GLU A 315 -31.40 5.89 17.70
CA GLU A 315 -32.08 4.67 18.12
C GLU A 315 -33.39 4.44 17.33
N ARG A 316 -33.54 3.27 16.74
CA ARG A 316 -34.71 2.80 15.96
C ARG A 316 -35.03 3.63 14.71
N GLU A 317 -34.15 4.54 14.33
CA GLU A 317 -34.21 5.20 13.03
C GLU A 317 -33.42 4.41 11.98
N SER A 318 -33.51 4.86 10.75
CA SER A 318 -32.76 4.28 9.63
C SER A 318 -32.20 5.37 8.74
N GLU A 319 -31.08 5.08 8.10
CA GLU A 319 -30.49 5.93 7.05
C GLU A 319 -30.44 5.17 5.73
N GLU A 320 -30.87 5.83 4.65
CA GLU A 320 -30.78 5.30 3.31
C GLU A 320 -29.53 5.82 2.62
N VAL A 321 -28.70 4.88 2.17
CA VAL A 321 -27.46 5.13 1.45
C VAL A 321 -27.64 4.67 0.01
N GLU A 322 -27.49 5.59 -0.94
CA GLU A 322 -27.66 5.33 -2.35
C GLU A 322 -26.31 5.10 -3.02
N VAL A 323 -26.22 3.97 -3.75
CA VAL A 323 -25.05 3.56 -4.53
C VAL A 323 -25.45 3.48 -6.00
N ARG A 324 -24.80 4.27 -6.85
CA ARG A 324 -24.95 4.18 -8.29
C ARG A 324 -24.06 3.08 -8.83
N VAL A 325 -24.64 2.16 -9.60
CA VAL A 325 -23.94 1.11 -10.34
C VAL A 325 -24.06 1.40 -11.83
N GLY A 326 -22.93 1.48 -12.51
CA GLY A 326 -22.87 1.70 -13.95
C GLY A 326 -23.16 0.44 -14.77
N GLU A 327 -23.41 0.62 -16.07
CA GLU A 327 -23.54 -0.48 -17.01
C GLU A 327 -22.23 -1.27 -17.12
N GLY A 328 -22.34 -2.60 -17.26
CA GLY A 328 -21.18 -3.49 -17.42
C GLY A 328 -20.44 -3.84 -16.12
N THR A 329 -20.92 -3.38 -14.97
CA THR A 329 -20.36 -3.78 -13.67
C THR A 329 -20.67 -5.26 -13.42
N ARG A 330 -19.64 -6.09 -13.26
CA ARG A 330 -19.82 -7.54 -12.99
C ARG A 330 -20.13 -7.84 -11.54
N GLY A 331 -19.65 -7.02 -10.65
CA GLY A 331 -19.86 -7.15 -9.21
C GLY A 331 -18.87 -6.34 -8.39
N PHE A 332 -19.14 -6.27 -7.11
CA PHE A 332 -18.24 -5.60 -6.16
C PHE A 332 -18.54 -6.07 -4.72
N LEU A 333 -17.57 -5.88 -3.85
CA LEU A 333 -17.76 -5.95 -2.41
C LEU A 333 -17.99 -4.55 -1.85
N MET A 334 -18.63 -4.48 -0.70
CA MET A 334 -18.75 -3.26 0.10
C MET A 334 -18.68 -3.62 1.57
N GLU A 335 -17.90 -2.91 2.35
CA GLU A 335 -17.84 -3.08 3.80
C GLU A 335 -18.63 -2.00 4.51
N ILE A 336 -19.34 -2.41 5.56
CA ILE A 336 -20.10 -1.54 6.46
C ILE A 336 -19.57 -1.74 7.87
N TRP A 337 -18.95 -0.72 8.44
CA TRP A 337 -18.34 -0.75 9.77
C TRP A 337 -19.14 0.08 10.75
N GLY A 338 -19.65 -0.55 11.81
CA GLY A 338 -20.29 0.10 12.92
C GLY A 338 -19.33 0.34 14.07
N ASN A 339 -19.42 1.52 14.70
CA ASN A 339 -18.65 1.81 15.91
C ASN A 339 -19.39 1.33 17.17
N LEU A 340 -18.65 0.74 18.12
CA LEU A 340 -19.23 0.38 19.42
C LEU A 340 -19.98 1.56 20.09
N PRO A 341 -21.11 1.31 20.75
CA PRO A 341 -21.80 0.02 20.95
C PRO A 341 -22.85 -0.30 19.86
N SER A 342 -22.77 0.36 18.70
CA SER A 342 -23.78 0.32 17.67
C SER A 342 -23.63 -0.90 16.77
N TYR A 343 -24.77 -1.48 16.39
CA TYR A 343 -24.87 -2.49 15.34
C TYR A 343 -26.11 -2.23 14.49
N PHE A 344 -26.03 -2.61 13.21
CA PHE A 344 -26.97 -2.23 12.18
C PHE A 344 -27.50 -3.43 11.42
N SER A 345 -28.81 -3.48 11.23
CA SER A 345 -29.44 -4.35 10.24
C SER A 345 -29.47 -3.67 8.88
N VAL A 346 -29.31 -4.44 7.81
CA VAL A 346 -29.29 -3.92 6.45
C VAL A 346 -30.50 -4.43 5.67
N MET A 347 -31.18 -3.51 4.97
CA MET A 347 -32.17 -3.80 3.94
C MET A 347 -31.65 -3.26 2.61
N VAL A 348 -31.90 -3.98 1.52
CA VAL A 348 -31.43 -3.56 0.20
C VAL A 348 -32.58 -3.48 -0.79
N ARG A 349 -32.63 -2.39 -1.56
CA ARG A 349 -33.58 -2.19 -2.66
C ARG A 349 -32.81 -2.05 -3.98
N SER A 350 -33.19 -2.88 -4.95
CA SER A 350 -32.65 -2.84 -6.30
C SER A 350 -33.16 -1.63 -7.11
N PRO A 351 -32.50 -1.27 -8.22
CA PRO A 351 -33.00 -0.23 -9.14
C PRO A 351 -34.40 -0.52 -9.69
N GLY A 352 -34.78 -1.79 -9.80
CA GLY A 352 -36.11 -2.25 -10.23
C GLY A 352 -37.19 -2.14 -9.15
N GLY A 353 -36.83 -1.70 -7.93
CA GLY A 353 -37.76 -1.53 -6.81
C GLY A 353 -38.01 -2.81 -6.01
N GLU A 354 -37.34 -3.92 -6.30
CA GLU A 354 -37.40 -5.13 -5.49
C GLU A 354 -36.61 -4.93 -4.19
N GLU A 355 -37.25 -5.23 -3.07
CA GLU A 355 -36.66 -5.09 -1.74
C GLU A 355 -36.42 -6.45 -1.11
N ILE A 356 -35.22 -6.66 -0.54
CA ILE A 356 -35.00 -7.77 0.38
C ILE A 356 -35.42 -7.38 1.78
N PRO A 357 -35.96 -8.31 2.59
CA PRO A 357 -36.31 -8.02 3.99
C PRO A 357 -35.12 -7.53 4.79
N VAL A 358 -35.40 -6.81 5.87
CA VAL A 358 -34.35 -6.40 6.83
C VAL A 358 -33.61 -7.65 7.32
N ILE A 359 -32.32 -7.68 7.05
CA ILE A 359 -31.42 -8.72 7.53
C ILE A 359 -30.86 -8.25 8.85
N SER A 360 -31.40 -8.81 9.96
CA SER A 360 -30.93 -8.48 11.29
C SER A 360 -29.49 -8.94 11.48
N SER A 361 -28.67 -8.06 12.04
CA SER A 361 -27.31 -8.41 12.40
C SER A 361 -27.31 -9.46 13.52
N ARG A 362 -26.65 -10.59 13.27
CA ARG A 362 -26.44 -11.67 14.24
C ARG A 362 -25.02 -12.20 14.10
N LEU A 363 -24.53 -12.79 15.17
CA LEU A 363 -23.20 -13.37 15.17
C LEU A 363 -23.07 -14.45 14.07
N GLU A 364 -22.04 -14.32 13.23
CA GLU A 364 -21.70 -15.24 12.15
C GLU A 364 -22.89 -15.54 11.18
N GLN A 365 -23.71 -14.55 10.95
CA GLN A 365 -24.84 -14.69 10.03
C GLN A 365 -24.40 -14.45 8.58
N GLU A 366 -24.80 -15.36 7.71
CA GLU A 366 -24.73 -15.24 6.26
C GLU A 366 -26.13 -15.26 5.68
N VAL A 367 -26.42 -14.34 4.77
CA VAL A 367 -27.68 -14.33 4.02
C VAL A 367 -27.38 -14.13 2.54
N GLU A 368 -27.91 -15.03 1.73
CA GLU A 368 -27.87 -14.92 0.27
C GLU A 368 -29.29 -14.69 -0.27
N TYR A 369 -29.41 -13.78 -1.24
CA TYR A 369 -30.67 -13.47 -1.91
C TYR A 369 -30.44 -13.27 -3.42
N SER A 370 -31.32 -13.84 -4.25
CA SER A 370 -31.34 -13.65 -5.69
C SER A 370 -32.53 -12.80 -6.08
N PHE A 371 -32.28 -11.68 -6.77
CA PHE A 371 -33.34 -10.78 -7.23
C PHE A 371 -34.13 -11.42 -8.40
N VAL A 372 -35.46 -11.40 -8.31
CA VAL A 372 -36.34 -12.06 -9.28
C VAL A 372 -36.41 -11.32 -10.61
N TYR A 373 -36.37 -9.97 -10.56
CA TYR A 373 -36.47 -9.12 -11.75
C TYR A 373 -35.13 -8.87 -12.44
N GLY A 374 -34.06 -9.46 -11.95
CA GLY A 374 -32.72 -9.34 -12.49
C GLY A 374 -31.92 -10.62 -12.34
N ARG A 375 -30.65 -10.59 -12.71
CA ARG A 375 -29.71 -11.69 -12.44
C ARG A 375 -28.89 -11.45 -11.18
N SER A 376 -29.13 -10.30 -10.53
CA SER A 376 -28.34 -9.84 -9.39
C SER A 376 -28.46 -10.80 -8.21
N ARG A 377 -27.34 -11.15 -7.63
CA ARG A 377 -27.23 -11.91 -6.38
C ARG A 377 -26.51 -11.07 -5.35
N ILE A 378 -27.05 -11.07 -4.14
CA ILE A 378 -26.41 -10.39 -3.02
C ILE A 378 -26.19 -11.39 -1.90
N ARG A 379 -25.02 -11.30 -1.30
CA ARG A 379 -24.64 -12.00 -0.08
C ARG A 379 -24.22 -10.98 0.96
N ILE A 380 -24.68 -11.14 2.19
CA ILE A 380 -24.31 -10.29 3.31
C ILE A 380 -23.83 -11.18 4.44
N ASP A 381 -22.57 -10.99 4.82
CA ASP A 381 -21.90 -11.67 5.92
C ASP A 381 -21.74 -10.70 7.10
N TYR A 382 -22.16 -11.10 8.30
CA TYR A 382 -22.04 -10.29 9.51
C TYR A 382 -21.03 -10.84 10.50
N GLN A 383 -20.20 -9.94 11.04
CA GLN A 383 -19.40 -10.19 12.24
C GLN A 383 -19.67 -9.07 13.26
N LEU A 384 -20.39 -9.41 14.33
CA LEU A 384 -20.85 -8.43 15.34
C LEU A 384 -19.79 -8.01 16.34
N ASN A 385 -18.69 -8.69 16.41
CA ASN A 385 -17.69 -8.45 17.43
C ASN A 385 -16.31 -8.72 16.84
N ASP A 386 -15.87 -7.79 15.99
CA ASP A 386 -14.50 -7.86 15.50
C ASP A 386 -13.52 -7.81 16.69
N PRO A 387 -12.65 -8.81 16.85
CA PRO A 387 -11.81 -8.91 18.05
C PRO A 387 -10.81 -7.75 18.24
N ALA A 388 -10.53 -6.99 17.18
CA ALA A 388 -9.59 -5.88 17.24
C ALA A 388 -10.27 -4.55 17.61
N THR A 389 -11.49 -4.33 17.11
CA THR A 389 -12.23 -3.07 17.28
C THR A 389 -13.39 -3.21 18.26
N GLY A 390 -13.87 -4.42 18.52
CA GLY A 390 -15.12 -4.71 19.21
C GLY A 390 -16.37 -4.26 18.43
N GLY A 391 -16.18 -3.67 17.24
CA GLY A 391 -17.26 -3.18 16.38
C GLY A 391 -17.88 -4.26 15.51
N GLU A 392 -18.89 -3.88 14.77
CA GLU A 392 -19.52 -4.69 13.74
C GLU A 392 -18.87 -4.45 12.40
N VAL A 393 -18.74 -5.52 11.61
CA VAL A 393 -18.53 -5.42 10.17
C VAL A 393 -19.57 -6.27 9.43
N ALA A 394 -20.25 -5.67 8.46
CA ALA A 394 -21.05 -6.38 7.47
C ALA A 394 -20.37 -6.26 6.12
N VAL A 395 -20.09 -7.40 5.49
CA VAL A 395 -19.52 -7.45 4.15
C VAL A 395 -20.63 -7.82 3.17
N VAL A 396 -20.91 -6.91 2.25
CA VAL A 396 -21.87 -7.07 1.17
C VAL A 396 -21.12 -7.47 -0.07
N ARG A 397 -21.47 -8.60 -0.68
CA ARG A 397 -21.01 -9.03 -1.99
C ARG A 397 -22.18 -8.98 -2.96
N LEU A 398 -22.10 -8.16 -3.99
CA LEU A 398 -23.13 -7.98 -5.01
C LEU A 398 -22.58 -8.43 -6.37
N GLU A 399 -23.18 -9.49 -6.93
CA GLU A 399 -22.81 -10.09 -8.21
C GLU A 399 -23.85 -9.77 -9.27
N GLU A 400 -23.39 -9.54 -10.51
CA GLU A 400 -24.22 -9.19 -11.67
C GLU A 400 -25.26 -8.08 -11.34
N PRO A 401 -24.83 -6.95 -10.72
CA PRO A 401 -25.78 -5.93 -10.31
C PRO A 401 -26.46 -5.28 -11.51
N ALA A 402 -27.78 -5.09 -11.43
CA ALA A 402 -28.48 -4.25 -12.39
C ALA A 402 -27.95 -2.82 -12.33
N ALA A 403 -27.72 -2.21 -13.50
CA ALA A 403 -27.32 -0.81 -13.57
C ALA A 403 -28.43 0.11 -13.02
N GLY A 404 -28.03 1.16 -12.31
CA GLY A 404 -28.96 2.10 -11.68
C GLY A 404 -28.60 2.39 -10.23
N VAL A 405 -29.58 2.89 -9.47
CA VAL A 405 -29.38 3.28 -8.07
C VAL A 405 -29.87 2.15 -7.16
N TRP A 406 -28.95 1.60 -6.40
CA TRP A 406 -29.20 0.67 -5.32
C TRP A 406 -29.33 1.45 -4.01
N THR A 407 -30.28 1.09 -3.16
CA THR A 407 -30.48 1.70 -1.84
C THR A 407 -30.19 0.70 -0.74
N PHE A 408 -29.26 1.04 0.13
CA PHE A 408 -28.94 0.31 1.34
C PHE A 408 -29.52 1.08 2.53
N ARG A 409 -30.51 0.50 3.21
CA ARG A 409 -31.08 1.11 4.40
C ARG A 409 -30.49 0.43 5.64
N LEU A 410 -29.79 1.21 6.43
CA LEU A 410 -29.22 0.79 7.71
C LEU A 410 -30.18 1.14 8.84
N VAL A 411 -30.55 0.15 9.62
CA VAL A 411 -31.46 0.29 10.76
C VAL A 411 -30.64 0.09 12.03
N GLN A 412 -30.65 1.08 12.92
CA GLN A 412 -29.98 0.99 14.22
C GLN A 412 -30.75 0.02 15.14
N GLU A 413 -30.09 -1.06 15.55
CA GLU A 413 -30.66 -2.07 16.44
C GLU A 413 -30.29 -1.85 17.92
N SER A 414 -29.16 -1.19 18.17
CA SER A 414 -28.73 -0.87 19.53
C SER A 414 -29.32 0.44 20.03
N ALA A 415 -29.30 0.65 21.36
CA ALA A 415 -29.73 1.89 21.98
C ALA A 415 -28.75 3.04 21.72
N GLY A 416 -29.28 4.25 21.55
CA GLY A 416 -28.51 5.48 21.47
C GLY A 416 -28.16 5.90 20.04
N TYR A 417 -26.99 6.52 19.88
CA TYR A 417 -26.49 7.10 18.64
C TYR A 417 -25.47 6.18 18.01
N GLY A 418 -25.66 5.83 16.75
CA GLY A 418 -24.78 4.96 15.99
C GLY A 418 -24.10 5.69 14.82
N ALA A 419 -22.78 5.66 14.82
CA ALA A 419 -21.99 6.09 13.67
C ALA A 419 -21.50 4.87 12.88
N PHE A 420 -21.53 4.99 11.57
CA PHE A 420 -21.06 3.95 10.68
C PHE A 420 -20.31 4.52 9.48
N HIS A 421 -19.48 3.67 8.87
CA HIS A 421 -18.78 3.96 7.65
C HIS A 421 -19.03 2.85 6.62
N MET A 422 -19.08 3.21 5.36
CA MET A 422 -19.18 2.26 4.25
C MET A 422 -18.06 2.54 3.26
N TRP A 423 -17.36 1.48 2.84
CA TRP A 423 -16.31 1.57 1.83
C TRP A 423 -16.58 0.62 0.67
N LEU A 424 -16.38 1.13 -0.54
CA LEU A 424 -16.21 0.35 -1.77
C LEU A 424 -14.74 0.00 -1.95
N PRO A 425 -14.39 -0.98 -2.80
CA PRO A 425 -13.00 -1.32 -3.08
C PRO A 425 -12.25 -0.13 -3.69
N ILE A 426 -10.93 -0.19 -3.75
CA ILE A 426 -10.16 0.76 -4.56
C ILE A 426 -10.67 0.73 -6.00
N ARG A 427 -10.59 1.86 -6.69
CA ARG A 427 -11.22 2.08 -8.01
C ARG A 427 -10.85 0.99 -9.02
N GLN A 428 -9.60 0.56 -9.07
CA GLN A 428 -9.15 -0.46 -10.01
C GLN A 428 -9.68 -1.88 -9.74
N PHE A 429 -10.21 -2.14 -8.53
CA PHE A 429 -10.81 -3.42 -8.18
C PHE A 429 -12.30 -3.52 -8.57
N VAL A 430 -12.83 -2.51 -9.25
CA VAL A 430 -14.21 -2.48 -9.73
C VAL A 430 -14.23 -2.42 -11.26
N GLU A 431 -14.88 -3.40 -11.89
CA GLU A 431 -15.15 -3.33 -13.32
C GLU A 431 -16.38 -2.44 -13.56
N GLY A 432 -16.27 -1.46 -14.44
CA GLY A 432 -17.31 -0.46 -14.67
C GLY A 432 -17.21 0.71 -13.69
N SER A 433 -18.35 1.11 -13.11
CA SER A 433 -18.38 2.19 -12.11
C SER A 433 -19.36 1.89 -10.99
N VAL A 434 -18.91 2.11 -9.76
CA VAL A 434 -19.76 2.04 -8.56
C VAL A 434 -19.39 3.24 -7.68
N GLU A 435 -20.37 4.02 -7.24
CA GLU A 435 -20.11 5.23 -6.46
C GLU A 435 -21.25 5.53 -5.48
N PHE A 436 -20.95 6.06 -4.30
CA PHE A 436 -21.95 6.64 -3.42
C PHE A 436 -22.47 7.97 -4.00
N LEU A 437 -23.79 8.19 -4.00
CA LEU A 437 -24.36 9.45 -4.49
C LEU A 437 -24.10 10.63 -3.57
N ARG A 438 -23.85 10.36 -2.28
CA ARG A 438 -23.49 11.36 -1.28
C ARG A 438 -22.19 10.94 -0.57
N PRO A 439 -21.06 10.93 -1.28
CA PRO A 439 -19.80 10.45 -0.72
C PRO A 439 -19.25 11.40 0.33
N ASN A 440 -18.49 10.83 1.27
CA ASN A 440 -17.65 11.59 2.19
C ASN A 440 -16.19 11.46 1.74
N PRO A 441 -15.50 12.56 1.39
CA PRO A 441 -14.12 12.50 0.90
C PRO A 441 -13.09 12.27 2.01
N ASP A 442 -13.46 12.39 3.29
CA ASP A 442 -12.57 12.13 4.42
C ASP A 442 -12.54 10.63 4.76
N SER A 443 -11.52 10.19 5.49
CA SER A 443 -11.27 8.78 5.83
C SER A 443 -11.17 7.88 4.58
N THR A 444 -10.53 8.40 3.54
CA THR A 444 -10.25 7.72 2.27
C THR A 444 -8.78 7.36 2.08
N LEU A 445 -7.97 7.48 3.13
CA LEU A 445 -6.65 6.88 3.15
C LEU A 445 -6.78 5.37 2.97
N THR A 446 -5.91 4.77 2.16
CA THR A 446 -5.87 3.31 1.97
C THR A 446 -4.95 2.64 2.99
N ALA A 447 -5.29 1.42 3.41
CA ALA A 447 -4.36 0.59 4.17
C ALA A 447 -3.12 0.28 3.30
N PRO A 448 -1.89 0.23 3.88
CA PRO A 448 -1.57 0.35 5.29
C PRO A 448 -1.12 1.76 5.74
N SER A 449 -1.48 2.85 5.04
CA SER A 449 -0.96 4.19 5.32
C SER A 449 -1.29 4.74 6.72
N TYR A 450 -2.31 4.20 7.37
CA TYR A 450 -2.70 4.58 8.73
C TYR A 450 -2.06 3.68 9.82
N ALA A 451 -1.12 2.80 9.46
CA ALA A 451 -0.37 2.01 10.44
C ALA A 451 0.46 2.90 11.38
N GLU A 452 0.67 2.45 12.63
CA GLU A 452 1.58 3.11 13.58
C GLU A 452 3.03 3.01 13.10
N ASP A 453 3.87 3.93 13.53
CA ASP A 453 5.31 3.94 13.20
C ASP A 453 5.64 3.81 11.70
N VAL A 454 4.65 4.10 10.86
CA VAL A 454 4.74 4.14 9.39
C VAL A 454 4.47 5.56 8.93
N LEU A 455 5.27 6.06 8.01
CA LEU A 455 5.09 7.39 7.41
C LEU A 455 4.09 7.31 6.26
N GLY A 456 2.83 7.63 6.53
CA GLY A 456 1.76 7.75 5.53
C GLY A 456 1.82 9.12 4.85
N VAL A 457 1.81 9.14 3.51
CA VAL A 457 2.05 10.36 2.74
C VAL A 457 0.95 10.63 1.74
N SER A 458 0.34 11.82 1.80
CA SER A 458 -0.61 12.32 0.79
C SER A 458 0.11 13.11 -0.32
N ALA A 459 -0.63 13.42 -1.38
CA ALA A 459 -0.11 14.11 -2.55
C ALA A 459 -0.54 15.57 -2.62
N TYR A 460 0.38 16.46 -3.04
CA TYR A 460 0.06 17.82 -3.42
C TYR A 460 0.77 18.26 -4.71
N ASN A 461 0.24 19.28 -5.37
CA ASN A 461 0.86 19.90 -6.53
C ASN A 461 1.87 20.97 -6.06
N SER A 462 3.16 20.69 -6.23
CA SER A 462 4.24 21.57 -5.78
C SER A 462 4.36 22.89 -6.54
N ARG A 463 3.70 23.05 -7.70
CA ARG A 463 3.74 24.29 -8.48
C ARG A 463 2.82 25.38 -7.92
N ASN A 464 1.72 24.99 -7.29
CA ASN A 464 0.72 25.90 -6.73
C ASN A 464 0.34 25.61 -5.28
N ASN A 465 0.95 24.61 -4.66
CA ASN A 465 0.69 24.13 -3.30
C ASN A 465 -0.74 23.62 -3.05
N SER A 466 -1.52 23.33 -4.11
CA SER A 466 -2.86 22.75 -3.96
C SER A 466 -2.78 21.27 -3.62
N PHE A 467 -3.72 20.80 -2.80
CA PHE A 467 -3.90 19.37 -2.54
C PHE A 467 -4.26 18.64 -3.84
N TYR A 468 -3.72 17.44 -4.03
CA TYR A 468 -4.10 16.59 -5.16
C TYR A 468 -5.47 15.96 -4.89
N VAL A 469 -6.46 16.27 -5.72
CA VAL A 469 -7.86 15.96 -5.47
C VAL A 469 -8.14 14.46 -5.27
N ASN A 470 -7.38 13.59 -5.95
CA ASN A 470 -7.53 12.14 -5.84
C ASN A 470 -6.85 11.57 -4.60
N SER A 471 -5.92 12.30 -3.98
CA SER A 471 -5.22 11.82 -2.79
C SER A 471 -6.17 11.51 -1.65
N GLY A 472 -5.96 10.38 -1.01
CA GLY A 472 -6.68 9.99 0.21
C GLY A 472 -6.55 11.02 1.31
N ARG A 473 -7.60 11.13 2.14
CA ARG A 473 -7.70 12.08 3.25
C ARG A 473 -7.90 11.33 4.57
N GLY A 474 -7.28 11.86 5.62
CA GLY A 474 -7.40 11.33 6.98
C GLY A 474 -8.66 11.85 7.71
N PHE A 475 -8.72 11.74 9.01
CA PHE A 475 -7.73 11.08 9.88
C PHE A 475 -8.00 9.58 9.94
N ALA A 476 -7.12 8.82 10.61
CA ALA A 476 -7.43 7.44 10.99
C ALA A 476 -8.64 7.44 11.95
N LEU A 477 -9.43 6.35 11.95
CA LEU A 477 -10.68 6.31 12.74
C LEU A 477 -10.46 6.19 14.27
N ASP A 478 -9.23 5.90 14.69
CA ASP A 478 -8.83 5.95 16.10
C ASP A 478 -8.36 7.34 16.57
N GLY A 479 -8.45 8.34 15.69
CA GLY A 479 -8.09 9.73 15.98
C GLY A 479 -6.62 10.09 15.74
N ARG A 480 -5.78 9.14 15.34
CA ARG A 480 -4.39 9.45 14.96
C ARG A 480 -4.36 10.35 13.73
N ILE A 481 -3.38 11.27 13.75
CA ILE A 481 -3.16 12.17 12.63
C ILE A 481 -2.47 11.39 11.50
N LYS A 482 -3.24 11.10 10.48
CA LYS A 482 -2.83 10.47 9.23
C LYS A 482 -3.48 11.23 8.06
N PRO A 483 -2.78 11.48 6.94
CA PRO A 483 -1.36 11.19 6.73
C PRO A 483 -0.50 12.04 7.69
N GLU A 484 0.77 11.67 7.89
CA GLU A 484 1.67 12.51 8.66
C GLU A 484 1.99 13.82 7.93
N LEU A 485 2.16 13.74 6.60
CA LEU A 485 2.45 14.91 5.77
C LEU A 485 2.04 14.69 4.31
N ALA A 486 2.12 15.75 3.53
CA ALA A 486 1.98 15.71 2.08
C ALA A 486 3.32 15.96 1.39
N ALA A 487 3.60 15.24 0.32
CA ALA A 487 4.75 15.45 -0.54
C ALA A 487 4.33 15.69 -2.01
N PRO A 488 5.22 16.20 -2.88
CA PRO A 488 4.90 16.41 -4.29
C PRO A 488 4.45 15.12 -4.98
N GLY A 489 3.29 15.15 -5.65
CA GLY A 489 2.70 13.97 -6.30
C GLY A 489 2.02 14.27 -7.62
N VAL A 490 2.22 15.46 -8.18
CA VAL A 490 1.62 15.87 -9.45
C VAL A 490 2.71 16.27 -10.44
N ASP A 491 2.63 15.75 -11.65
CA ASP A 491 3.58 15.99 -12.75
C ASP A 491 5.04 15.63 -12.36
N ILE A 492 5.22 14.53 -11.65
CA ILE A 492 6.53 14.07 -11.24
C ILE A 492 7.25 13.43 -12.42
N SER A 493 8.48 13.88 -12.69
CA SER A 493 9.34 13.28 -13.71
C SER A 493 9.82 11.91 -13.26
N VAL A 494 9.54 10.89 -14.06
CA VAL A 494 9.87 9.49 -13.83
C VAL A 494 10.41 8.84 -15.10
N THR A 495 10.97 7.65 -14.99
CA THR A 495 11.23 6.80 -16.16
C THR A 495 10.30 5.58 -16.12
N SER A 496 9.77 5.20 -17.29
CA SER A 496 8.86 4.06 -17.42
C SER A 496 9.52 2.83 -18.05
N GLY A 497 10.84 2.85 -18.22
CA GLY A 497 11.59 1.73 -18.82
C GLY A 497 12.50 2.15 -19.96
N ILE A 498 12.91 1.18 -20.78
CA ILE A 498 13.79 1.38 -21.94
C ILE A 498 13.04 1.05 -23.22
N LEU A 499 13.05 1.97 -24.17
CA LEU A 499 12.56 1.73 -25.53
C LEU A 499 13.70 1.92 -26.54
N ARG A 500 13.97 0.88 -27.34
CA ARG A 500 15.06 0.89 -28.37
C ARG A 500 16.42 1.34 -27.81
N GLY A 501 16.73 0.90 -26.57
CA GLY A 501 18.01 1.22 -25.92
C GLY A 501 18.10 2.62 -25.28
N SER A 502 17.02 3.40 -25.29
CA SER A 502 16.96 4.72 -24.66
C SER A 502 15.95 4.73 -23.53
N THR A 503 16.29 5.41 -22.44
CA THR A 503 15.37 5.64 -21.31
C THR A 503 14.15 6.47 -21.77
N VAL A 504 12.96 6.01 -21.41
CA VAL A 504 11.72 6.71 -21.70
C VAL A 504 11.34 7.54 -20.47
N GLY A 505 11.44 8.87 -20.60
CA GLY A 505 10.94 9.80 -19.61
C GLY A 505 9.42 9.94 -19.70
N ALA A 506 8.77 10.06 -18.56
CA ALA A 506 7.34 10.36 -18.43
C ALA A 506 7.10 11.32 -17.27
N ALA A 507 5.91 11.94 -17.25
CA ALA A 507 5.40 12.57 -16.05
C ALA A 507 4.25 11.74 -15.50
N ALA A 508 4.21 11.60 -14.19
CA ALA A 508 3.16 10.85 -13.52
C ALA A 508 2.58 11.62 -12.33
N SER A 509 1.32 11.33 -12.01
CA SER A 509 0.63 11.89 -10.83
C SER A 509 -0.10 10.78 -10.09
N GLY A 510 0.08 10.74 -8.77
CA GLY A 510 -0.51 9.75 -7.89
C GLY A 510 0.17 9.78 -6.52
N THR A 511 -0.33 9.02 -5.56
CA THR A 511 0.20 9.00 -4.18
C THR A 511 1.38 8.06 -3.97
N SER A 512 1.66 7.14 -4.88
CA SER A 512 2.89 6.34 -4.92
C SER A 512 4.15 7.22 -5.06
N LEU A 513 4.07 8.30 -5.85
CA LEU A 513 5.19 9.21 -6.10
C LEU A 513 5.57 10.06 -4.88
N PRO A 514 4.63 10.66 -4.11
CA PRO A 514 4.93 11.26 -2.81
C PRO A 514 5.63 10.30 -1.86
N ALA A 515 5.20 9.03 -1.80
CA ALA A 515 5.86 8.02 -0.98
C ALA A 515 7.31 7.81 -1.44
N ALA A 516 7.56 7.69 -2.75
CA ALA A 516 8.89 7.56 -3.33
C ALA A 516 9.78 8.78 -3.04
N ILE A 517 9.25 10.01 -3.21
CA ILE A 517 9.97 11.26 -2.89
C ILE A 517 10.26 11.33 -1.38
N THR A 518 9.33 10.89 -0.55
CA THR A 518 9.53 10.89 0.92
C THR A 518 10.56 9.84 1.34
N ALA A 519 10.54 8.63 0.74
CA ALA A 519 11.56 7.61 0.98
C ALA A 519 12.97 8.11 0.68
N ARG A 520 13.11 8.97 -0.32
CA ARG A 520 14.35 9.69 -0.62
C ARG A 520 14.78 10.63 0.51
N GLY A 521 13.85 11.45 1.04
CA GLY A 521 14.13 12.31 2.20
C GLY A 521 14.52 11.48 3.43
N CYS A 522 13.86 10.33 3.62
CA CYS A 522 14.24 9.36 4.64
C CYS A 522 15.69 8.88 4.46
N ALA A 523 16.13 8.60 3.23
CA ALA A 523 17.51 8.19 2.98
C ALA A 523 18.52 9.29 3.32
N GLN A 524 18.20 10.58 3.11
CA GLN A 524 19.03 11.70 3.52
C GLN A 524 19.15 11.79 5.06
N ILE A 525 18.02 11.66 5.77
CA ILE A 525 18.02 11.67 7.25
C ILE A 525 18.76 10.45 7.79
N LEU A 526 18.54 9.26 7.24
CA LEU A 526 19.21 8.03 7.66
C LEU A 526 20.73 8.09 7.40
N GLN A 527 21.17 8.70 6.30
CA GLN A 527 22.59 8.98 6.08
C GLN A 527 23.13 9.87 7.21
N TRP A 528 22.51 11.01 7.48
CA TRP A 528 22.94 11.94 8.52
C TRP A 528 22.94 11.31 9.91
N CYS A 529 21.89 10.55 10.24
CA CYS A 529 21.76 9.90 11.54
C CYS A 529 22.77 8.78 11.73
N VAL A 530 22.81 7.82 10.81
CA VAL A 530 23.51 6.53 10.99
C VAL A 530 24.91 6.58 10.39
N GLN A 531 25.05 7.02 9.12
CA GLN A 531 26.35 7.02 8.44
C GLN A 531 27.29 8.11 8.97
N ASP A 532 26.73 9.30 9.20
CA ASP A 532 27.51 10.43 9.70
C ASP A 532 27.55 10.46 11.25
N GLY A 533 26.87 9.50 11.92
CA GLY A 533 26.96 9.22 13.35
C GLY A 533 26.26 10.21 14.27
N ASN A 534 25.35 11.06 13.76
CA ASN A 534 24.71 12.10 14.56
C ASN A 534 23.59 11.57 15.48
N TYR A 535 22.86 10.52 15.06
CA TYR A 535 21.81 9.87 15.85
C TYR A 535 21.65 8.38 15.44
N PRO A 536 22.65 7.53 15.77
CA PRO A 536 22.80 6.21 15.15
C PRO A 536 21.73 5.19 15.54
N ASP A 537 20.96 5.40 16.61
CA ASP A 537 19.86 4.55 17.07
C ASP A 537 18.48 5.04 16.61
N ILE A 538 18.42 5.90 15.58
CA ILE A 538 17.17 6.38 15.00
C ILE A 538 16.27 5.21 14.56
N ASN A 539 14.97 5.32 14.82
CA ASN A 539 13.92 4.44 14.31
C ASN A 539 12.89 5.23 13.50
N GLY A 540 11.87 4.54 12.95
CA GLY A 540 10.84 5.18 12.15
C GLY A 540 10.07 6.26 12.89
N THR A 541 9.69 6.03 14.15
CA THR A 541 8.99 7.04 14.99
C THR A 541 9.84 8.32 15.15
N GLY A 542 11.12 8.17 15.44
CA GLY A 542 12.04 9.30 15.55
C GLY A 542 12.17 10.07 14.26
N LEU A 543 12.25 9.35 13.14
CA LEU A 543 12.34 9.94 11.81
C LEU A 543 11.05 10.65 11.40
N ILE A 544 9.88 10.08 11.69
CA ILE A 544 8.57 10.73 11.50
C ILE A 544 8.52 12.05 12.27
N ASN A 545 9.00 12.06 13.53
CA ASN A 545 9.03 13.26 14.34
C ASN A 545 9.91 14.38 13.73
N PHE A 546 11.00 14.05 13.05
CA PHE A 546 11.80 15.03 12.33
C PHE A 546 11.01 15.66 11.18
N PHE A 547 10.34 14.85 10.36
CA PHE A 547 9.48 15.35 9.28
C PHE A 547 8.36 16.25 9.80
N VAL A 548 7.63 15.79 10.83
CA VAL A 548 6.50 16.54 11.41
C VAL A 548 6.94 17.89 11.94
N ARG A 549 8.10 17.97 12.58
CA ARG A 549 8.63 19.21 13.15
C ARG A 549 9.14 20.18 12.09
N GLY A 550 9.80 19.65 11.05
CA GLY A 550 10.31 20.44 9.94
C GLY A 550 9.27 20.80 8.87
N ALA A 551 8.07 20.23 8.91
CA ALA A 551 7.06 20.40 7.87
C ALA A 551 6.68 21.87 7.62
N ALA A 552 6.59 22.26 6.36
CA ALA A 552 6.12 23.59 5.95
C ALA A 552 4.60 23.71 6.14
N ARG A 553 4.17 24.76 6.82
CA ARG A 553 2.77 25.04 7.14
C ARG A 553 2.34 26.38 6.54
N ASP A 554 1.23 26.38 5.81
CA ASP A 554 0.64 27.60 5.28
C ASP A 554 -0.13 28.31 6.40
N ALA A 555 0.15 29.59 6.65
CA ALA A 555 -0.53 30.37 7.69
C ALA A 555 -2.04 30.56 7.44
N SER A 556 -2.50 30.31 6.21
CA SER A 556 -3.93 30.38 5.86
C SER A 556 -4.72 29.12 6.26
N GLN A 557 -4.04 28.06 6.72
CA GLN A 557 -4.64 26.77 7.07
C GLN A 557 -4.34 26.41 8.53
N SER A 558 -5.25 25.64 9.12
CA SER A 558 -5.00 25.02 10.42
C SER A 558 -4.30 23.68 10.25
N PHE A 559 -3.33 23.38 11.11
CA PHE A 559 -2.62 22.12 11.15
C PHE A 559 -2.66 21.50 12.56
N PRO A 560 -2.74 20.16 12.70
CA PRO A 560 -2.85 19.18 11.60
C PRO A 560 -4.23 19.23 10.92
N ASN A 561 -4.29 18.80 9.65
CA ASN A 561 -5.54 18.69 8.91
C ASN A 561 -5.61 17.38 8.10
N ARG A 562 -6.80 17.07 7.57
CA ARG A 562 -7.08 15.77 6.93
C ARG A 562 -6.38 15.57 5.58
N THR A 563 -5.90 16.65 4.95
CA THR A 563 -5.30 16.62 3.61
C THR A 563 -3.77 16.61 3.67
N PHE A 564 -3.18 17.48 4.47
CA PHE A 564 -1.73 17.68 4.55
C PHE A 564 -1.11 17.10 5.84
N GLY A 565 -1.90 16.49 6.71
CA GLY A 565 -1.43 16.05 8.02
C GLY A 565 -0.83 17.21 8.81
N PHE A 566 0.44 17.09 9.21
CA PHE A 566 1.17 18.14 9.93
C PHE A 566 1.76 19.22 9.02
N GLY A 567 1.68 19.07 7.70
CA GLY A 567 2.15 20.04 6.72
C GLY A 567 2.75 19.40 5.46
N ARG A 568 3.38 20.20 4.63
CA ARG A 568 4.11 19.73 3.45
C ARG A 568 5.53 19.34 3.81
N MET A 569 6.06 18.32 3.13
CA MET A 569 7.45 17.91 3.24
C MET A 569 8.41 19.08 2.97
N ASP A 570 9.31 19.36 3.91
CA ASP A 570 10.35 20.38 3.81
C ASP A 570 11.63 19.90 4.49
N MET A 571 12.54 19.36 3.70
CA MET A 571 13.80 18.81 4.21
C MET A 571 14.74 19.87 4.76
N VAL A 572 14.72 21.09 4.22
CA VAL A 572 15.48 22.21 4.80
C VAL A 572 14.91 22.57 6.18
N GLY A 573 13.57 22.60 6.31
CA GLY A 573 12.91 22.79 7.60
C GLY A 573 13.26 21.75 8.66
N VAL A 574 13.43 20.48 8.24
CA VAL A 574 13.91 19.41 9.14
C VAL A 574 15.28 19.75 9.71
N PHE A 575 16.23 20.12 8.86
CA PHE A 575 17.61 20.42 9.31
C PHE A 575 17.72 21.77 10.04
N ASP A 576 16.91 22.78 9.68
CA ASP A 576 16.81 24.02 10.46
C ASP A 576 16.30 23.73 11.88
N TRP A 577 15.28 22.88 12.01
CA TRP A 577 14.79 22.49 13.32
C TRP A 577 15.84 21.73 14.14
N ILE A 578 16.56 20.76 13.52
CA ILE A 578 17.66 20.02 14.17
C ILE A 578 18.76 20.98 14.63
N ALA A 579 19.10 22.00 13.83
CA ALA A 579 20.09 23.00 14.15
C ALA A 579 19.64 24.05 15.20
N GLY A 580 18.36 23.98 15.65
CA GLY A 580 17.80 24.96 16.58
C GLY A 580 17.52 26.33 15.95
N ILE A 581 17.45 26.41 14.62
CA ILE A 581 17.12 27.64 13.88
C ILE A 581 15.61 27.79 13.87
N GLY A 582 15.05 28.65 14.71
CA GLY A 582 13.63 28.95 14.74
C GLY A 582 13.21 29.65 13.44
N ARG A 583 12.27 29.09 12.70
CA ARG A 583 11.52 29.82 11.67
C ARG A 583 10.38 30.55 12.39
N GLY A 584 10.45 31.88 12.44
CA GLY A 584 9.44 32.75 13.04
C GLY A 584 8.10 32.73 12.30
#